data_10a10d62a2df8ee05691c26ad45d9529
#
_entry.id   10a10d62a2df8ee05691c26ad45d9529
#
_cell.length_a   1.000
_cell.length_b   1.000
_cell.length_c   1.000
_cell.angle_alpha   90.00
_cell.angle_beta   90.00
_cell.angle_gamma   90.00
#
_symmetry.space_group_name_H-M   'P 1'
#
loop_
_entity.id
_entity.type
_entity.pdbx_description
1 polymer ?
#
loop_
_entity_poly.entity_id
_entity_poly.type
_entity_poly.pdbx_seq_one_letter_code
_entity_poly.pdbx_strand_id
1 'polypeptide(L)'
;GDDVGPTKAIDEADLDDTNYYQLLGLEKSGIGVDADLVKRAYHKALLLYHPDKGSAKYETDAVFLAVQKGYDILKDKTKRRAYDSTNEFDDTIPKGNEGDQPNFDFYATYGPVFRANARFAEKMPVPELGDANSEEKDVENFYAYWVRFESWRDFDLETQSKEVHEEMDRYEKRHMKKENAKLAAKRKREEMERIILLVERARANDPRLKIFAEQLKAAKLEKRRSRENLRQA
;
A
#
# COMPACT_ATOMS: atom_id res chain seq x y z
N GLY A 1 -23.76 -10.43 11.41
CA GLY A 1 -22.51 -11.15 11.62
C GLY A 1 -21.90 -11.50 10.28
N ASP A 2 -20.70 -10.97 10.02
CA ASP A 2 -20.01 -11.22 8.75
C ASP A 2 -19.68 -12.69 8.65
N ASP A 3 -20.29 -13.37 7.68
CA ASP A 3 -20.05 -14.77 7.40
C ASP A 3 -18.70 -14.89 6.66
N VAL A 4 -17.61 -14.98 7.44
CA VAL A 4 -16.24 -15.11 6.93
C VAL A 4 -15.82 -16.57 6.91
N GLY A 5 -14.95 -16.89 5.98
CA GLY A 5 -14.39 -18.22 5.77
C GLY A 5 -14.78 -18.79 4.40
N PRO A 6 -14.07 -19.83 3.93
CA PRO A 6 -14.34 -20.40 2.63
C PRO A 6 -15.74 -21.02 2.59
N THR A 7 -16.52 -20.67 1.59
CA THR A 7 -17.87 -21.20 1.37
C THR A 7 -17.86 -22.47 0.52
N LYS A 8 -16.79 -22.66 -0.25
CA LYS A 8 -16.57 -23.82 -1.12
C LYS A 8 -15.12 -24.26 -1.00
N ALA A 9 -14.91 -25.57 -0.97
CA ALA A 9 -13.56 -26.13 -1.01
C ALA A 9 -12.92 -25.88 -2.40
N ILE A 10 -11.66 -25.46 -2.42
CA ILE A 10 -10.85 -25.38 -3.63
C ILE A 10 -10.37 -26.76 -4.03
N ASP A 11 -10.07 -26.94 -5.30
CA ASP A 11 -9.41 -28.16 -5.78
C ASP A 11 -7.89 -28.06 -5.56
N GLU A 12 -7.25 -29.20 -5.31
CA GLU A 12 -5.80 -29.26 -5.06
C GLU A 12 -4.99 -28.76 -6.26
N ALA A 13 -5.52 -28.93 -7.48
CA ALA A 13 -4.93 -28.44 -8.71
C ALA A 13 -4.89 -26.90 -8.79
N ASP A 14 -5.81 -26.21 -8.09
CA ASP A 14 -5.90 -24.74 -8.10
C ASP A 14 -5.08 -24.09 -6.95
N LEU A 15 -4.37 -24.92 -6.16
CA LEU A 15 -3.68 -24.46 -4.96
C LEU A 15 -2.57 -23.45 -5.26
N ASP A 16 -1.81 -23.67 -6.34
CA ASP A 16 -0.69 -22.80 -6.72
C ASP A 16 -1.17 -21.42 -7.19
N ASP A 17 -2.36 -21.35 -7.77
CA ASP A 17 -3.00 -20.11 -8.24
C ASP A 17 -3.83 -19.41 -7.14
N THR A 18 -3.95 -20.02 -5.95
CA THR A 18 -4.80 -19.53 -4.87
C THR A 18 -3.97 -18.80 -3.80
N ASN A 19 -4.27 -17.52 -3.58
CA ASN A 19 -3.63 -16.77 -2.50
C ASN A 19 -4.23 -17.09 -1.12
N TYR A 20 -3.50 -16.74 -0.04
CA TYR A 20 -3.92 -17.07 1.33
C TYR A 20 -5.24 -16.41 1.77
N TYR A 21 -5.60 -15.25 1.22
CA TYR A 21 -6.90 -14.63 1.50
C TYR A 21 -8.04 -15.44 0.87
N GLN A 22 -7.88 -15.89 -0.38
CA GLN A 22 -8.84 -16.76 -1.04
C GLN A 22 -8.98 -18.10 -0.31
N LEU A 23 -7.85 -18.69 0.05
CA LEU A 23 -7.82 -19.97 0.76
C LEU A 23 -8.57 -19.92 2.10
N LEU A 24 -8.53 -18.78 2.79
CA LEU A 24 -9.26 -18.56 4.04
C LEU A 24 -10.65 -17.91 3.83
N GLY A 25 -11.06 -17.60 2.59
CA GLY A 25 -12.33 -16.93 2.31
C GLY A 25 -12.40 -15.51 2.85
N LEU A 26 -11.30 -14.77 2.69
CA LEU A 26 -11.10 -13.38 3.17
C LEU A 26 -10.88 -12.38 2.03
N GLU A 27 -11.18 -12.75 0.79
CA GLU A 27 -10.90 -11.92 -0.40
C GLU A 27 -11.52 -10.52 -0.30
N LYS A 28 -12.72 -10.45 0.27
CA LYS A 28 -13.46 -9.18 0.43
C LYS A 28 -12.86 -8.26 1.47
N SER A 29 -12.14 -8.82 2.45
CA SER A 29 -11.55 -8.06 3.55
C SER A 29 -10.18 -7.47 3.18
N GLY A 30 -9.43 -8.14 2.28
CA GLY A 30 -8.15 -7.66 1.78
C GLY A 30 -7.09 -7.38 2.85
N ILE A 31 -6.17 -6.48 2.53
CA ILE A 31 -5.00 -6.14 3.35
C ILE A 31 -5.35 -5.64 4.77
N GLY A 32 -6.50 -5.00 4.95
CA GLY A 32 -6.93 -4.42 6.24
C GLY A 32 -7.64 -5.39 7.19
N VAL A 33 -7.66 -6.70 6.89
CA VAL A 33 -8.41 -7.69 7.68
C VAL A 33 -7.99 -7.70 9.15
N ASP A 34 -8.98 -7.73 10.05
CA ASP A 34 -8.75 -7.85 11.48
C ASP A 34 -8.26 -9.26 11.88
N ALA A 35 -7.40 -9.34 12.91
CA ALA A 35 -6.81 -10.59 13.38
C ALA A 35 -7.87 -11.60 13.87
N ASP A 36 -8.94 -11.12 14.51
CA ASP A 36 -10.04 -11.98 14.96
C ASP A 36 -10.82 -12.53 13.77
N LEU A 37 -10.94 -11.75 12.68
CA LEU A 37 -11.54 -12.24 11.44
C LEU A 37 -10.70 -13.36 10.82
N VAL A 38 -9.38 -13.17 10.74
CA VAL A 38 -8.43 -14.19 10.25
C VAL A 38 -8.56 -15.49 11.06
N LYS A 39 -8.64 -15.38 12.39
CA LYS A 39 -8.80 -16.53 13.28
C LYS A 39 -10.13 -17.28 13.05
N ARG A 40 -11.23 -16.54 12.91
CA ARG A 40 -12.56 -17.14 12.63
C ARG A 40 -12.59 -17.85 11.28
N ALA A 41 -12.04 -17.20 10.25
CA ALA A 41 -11.93 -17.75 8.90
C ALA A 41 -11.09 -19.03 8.89
N TYR A 42 -9.96 -19.04 9.60
CA TYR A 42 -9.10 -20.21 9.75
C TYR A 42 -9.84 -21.39 10.40
N HIS A 43 -10.61 -21.18 11.48
CA HIS A 43 -11.37 -22.27 12.12
C HIS A 43 -12.41 -22.87 11.16
N LYS A 44 -13.06 -22.05 10.33
CA LYS A 44 -13.97 -22.55 9.29
C LYS A 44 -13.22 -23.34 8.21
N ALA A 45 -12.07 -22.82 7.75
CA ALA A 45 -11.23 -23.49 6.78
C ALA A 45 -10.74 -24.87 7.30
N LEU A 46 -10.33 -24.95 8.57
CA LEU A 46 -9.97 -26.23 9.20
C LEU A 46 -11.11 -27.25 9.14
N LEU A 47 -12.34 -26.83 9.37
CA LEU A 47 -13.50 -27.74 9.31
C LEU A 47 -13.77 -28.22 7.88
N LEU A 48 -13.49 -27.39 6.88
CA LEU A 48 -13.73 -27.71 5.47
C LEU A 48 -12.65 -28.61 4.87
N TYR A 49 -11.38 -28.38 5.27
CA TYR A 49 -10.20 -29.03 4.66
C TYR A 49 -9.58 -30.12 5.56
N HIS A 50 -10.22 -30.49 6.69
CA HIS A 50 -9.66 -31.48 7.61
C HIS A 50 -9.61 -32.88 6.97
N PRO A 51 -8.45 -33.55 6.96
CA PRO A 51 -8.30 -34.87 6.32
C PRO A 51 -9.24 -35.93 6.89
N ASP A 52 -9.57 -35.84 8.19
CA ASP A 52 -10.42 -36.82 8.92
C ASP A 52 -11.95 -36.67 8.67
N LYS A 53 -12.37 -35.53 8.07
CA LYS A 53 -13.78 -35.27 7.76
C LYS A 53 -14.25 -35.79 6.40
N GLY A 54 -13.49 -36.69 5.81
CA GLY A 54 -13.96 -37.64 4.80
C GLY A 54 -14.35 -37.05 3.46
N SER A 55 -13.81 -35.92 3.06
CA SER A 55 -13.83 -35.61 1.64
C SER A 55 -12.70 -36.40 1.00
N ALA A 56 -13.02 -37.56 0.46
CA ALA A 56 -12.18 -38.31 -0.48
C ALA A 56 -11.79 -37.48 -1.72
N LYS A 57 -11.76 -36.15 -1.58
CA LYS A 57 -11.57 -35.15 -2.62
C LYS A 57 -10.10 -34.75 -2.78
N TYR A 58 -9.30 -34.93 -1.73
CA TYR A 58 -7.89 -34.55 -1.74
C TYR A 58 -7.00 -35.80 -1.72
N GLU A 59 -6.08 -35.90 -2.65
CA GLU A 59 -5.09 -36.98 -2.70
C GLU A 59 -3.96 -36.80 -1.68
N THR A 60 -3.74 -35.54 -1.26
CA THR A 60 -2.68 -35.15 -0.32
C THR A 60 -3.18 -34.17 0.75
N ASP A 61 -2.37 -33.97 1.79
CA ASP A 61 -2.62 -32.97 2.84
C ASP A 61 -2.21 -31.54 2.39
N ALA A 62 -1.87 -31.32 1.11
CA ALA A 62 -1.30 -30.07 0.62
C ALA A 62 -2.18 -28.86 0.90
N VAL A 63 -3.49 -28.95 0.62
CA VAL A 63 -4.44 -27.85 0.87
C VAL A 63 -4.55 -27.55 2.37
N PHE A 64 -4.58 -28.58 3.23
CA PHE A 64 -4.64 -28.40 4.67
C PHE A 64 -3.37 -27.71 5.20
N LEU A 65 -2.20 -28.11 4.75
CA LEU A 65 -0.92 -27.48 5.08
C LEU A 65 -0.85 -26.04 4.59
N ALA A 66 -1.38 -25.75 3.40
CA ALA A 66 -1.47 -24.40 2.86
C ALA A 66 -2.40 -23.50 3.70
N VAL A 67 -3.52 -24.02 4.19
CA VAL A 67 -4.43 -23.35 5.14
C VAL A 67 -3.71 -22.99 6.44
N GLN A 68 -2.95 -23.92 7.01
CA GLN A 68 -2.14 -23.65 8.21
C GLN A 68 -1.08 -22.58 7.96
N LYS A 69 -0.34 -22.69 6.86
CA LYS A 69 0.68 -21.72 6.45
C LYS A 69 0.05 -20.34 6.22
N GLY A 70 -1.08 -20.27 5.51
CA GLY A 70 -1.82 -19.03 5.27
C GLY A 70 -2.23 -18.36 6.57
N TYR A 71 -2.76 -19.11 7.53
CA TYR A 71 -3.09 -18.60 8.84
C TYR A 71 -1.85 -18.07 9.59
N ASP A 72 -0.75 -18.82 9.60
CA ASP A 72 0.50 -18.42 10.26
C ASP A 72 1.10 -17.13 9.70
N ILE A 73 0.87 -16.87 8.41
CA ILE A 73 1.27 -15.63 7.77
C ILE A 73 0.29 -14.50 8.07
N LEU A 74 -1.00 -14.72 7.87
CA LEU A 74 -2.00 -13.66 7.97
C LEU A 74 -2.31 -13.20 9.40
N LYS A 75 -2.12 -14.07 10.42
CA LYS A 75 -2.30 -13.70 11.83
C LYS A 75 -1.21 -12.78 12.36
N ASP A 76 0.00 -12.84 11.81
CA ASP A 76 1.15 -12.04 12.22
C ASP A 76 1.27 -10.78 11.36
N LYS A 77 1.22 -9.61 11.98
CA LYS A 77 1.24 -8.32 11.27
C LYS A 77 2.48 -8.16 10.38
N THR A 78 3.65 -8.59 10.86
CA THR A 78 4.92 -8.45 10.13
C THR A 78 4.97 -9.39 8.94
N LYS A 79 4.66 -10.67 9.15
CA LYS A 79 4.61 -11.67 8.06
C LYS A 79 3.55 -11.32 7.03
N ARG A 80 2.39 -10.84 7.47
CA ARG A 80 1.32 -10.40 6.59
C ARG A 80 1.75 -9.22 5.73
N ARG A 81 2.40 -8.19 6.31
CA ARG A 81 2.93 -7.06 5.55
C ARG A 81 3.96 -7.49 4.49
N ALA A 82 4.85 -8.40 4.85
CA ALA A 82 5.81 -8.95 3.90
C ALA A 82 5.10 -9.70 2.77
N TYR A 83 4.11 -10.53 3.08
CA TYR A 83 3.29 -11.22 2.09
C TYR A 83 2.47 -10.26 1.21
N ASP A 84 1.78 -9.29 1.81
CA ASP A 84 0.97 -8.30 1.09
C ASP A 84 1.83 -7.43 0.15
N SER A 85 3.10 -7.25 0.48
CA SER A 85 4.05 -6.49 -0.32
C SER A 85 4.51 -7.23 -1.58
N THR A 86 4.33 -8.55 -1.65
CA THR A 86 4.62 -9.35 -2.86
C THR A 86 3.50 -9.29 -3.90
N ASN A 87 2.31 -8.80 -3.52
CA ASN A 87 1.21 -8.63 -4.46
C ASN A 87 1.56 -7.59 -5.52
N GLU A 88 1.11 -7.84 -6.74
CA GLU A 88 1.28 -6.89 -7.84
C GLU A 88 0.78 -5.50 -7.46
N PHE A 89 1.61 -4.52 -7.73
CA PHE A 89 1.31 -3.12 -7.51
C PHE A 89 1.89 -2.29 -8.65
N ASP A 90 1.05 -1.46 -9.24
CA ASP A 90 1.50 -0.51 -10.25
C ASP A 90 2.27 0.64 -9.59
N ASP A 91 3.59 0.56 -9.67
CA ASP A 91 4.53 1.56 -9.16
C ASP A 91 4.68 2.79 -10.08
N THR A 92 3.95 2.84 -11.21
CA THR A 92 4.04 3.97 -12.12
C THR A 92 3.52 5.26 -11.49
N ILE A 93 4.20 6.35 -11.79
CA ILE A 93 3.79 7.69 -11.37
C ILE A 93 3.72 8.63 -12.58
N PRO A 94 2.84 9.66 -12.56
CA PRO A 94 2.77 10.65 -13.62
C PRO A 94 4.13 11.27 -13.92
N LYS A 95 4.40 11.60 -15.19
CA LYS A 95 5.71 12.09 -15.63
C LYS A 95 6.04 13.51 -15.15
N GLY A 96 5.01 14.28 -14.75
CA GLY A 96 5.16 15.63 -14.22
C GLY A 96 5.04 16.75 -15.25
N ASN A 97 4.91 16.42 -16.53
CA ASN A 97 4.69 17.35 -17.65
C ASN A 97 3.28 17.28 -18.23
N GLU A 98 2.38 16.60 -17.56
CA GLU A 98 0.98 16.44 -17.99
C GLU A 98 0.23 17.78 -17.98
N GLY A 99 0.60 18.72 -17.09
CA GLY A 99 0.00 20.03 -16.99
C GLY A 99 0.07 20.88 -18.26
N ASP A 100 1.00 20.56 -19.18
CA ASP A 100 1.15 21.22 -20.47
C ASP A 100 0.20 20.64 -21.55
N GLN A 101 -0.52 19.58 -21.26
CA GLN A 101 -1.43 18.91 -22.20
C GLN A 101 -2.80 19.62 -22.24
N PRO A 102 -3.45 19.76 -23.43
CA PRO A 102 -4.70 20.51 -23.60
C PRO A 102 -5.83 19.81 -22.94
N ASN A 103 -5.99 18.84 -22.34
CA ASN A 103 -7.11 18.21 -21.62
C ASN A 103 -6.65 17.58 -20.30
N PHE A 104 -5.64 18.19 -19.68
CA PHE A 104 -5.11 17.67 -18.43
C PHE A 104 -6.12 17.83 -17.30
N ASP A 105 -6.46 16.70 -16.67
CA ASP A 105 -7.22 16.66 -15.44
C ASP A 105 -6.30 16.23 -14.30
N PHE A 106 -5.97 17.17 -13.43
CA PHE A 106 -5.10 16.96 -12.28
C PHE A 106 -5.64 15.87 -11.35
N TYR A 107 -6.94 15.91 -11.04
CA TYR A 107 -7.56 15.00 -10.07
C TYR A 107 -7.69 13.58 -10.62
N ALA A 108 -8.03 13.46 -11.90
CA ALA A 108 -8.10 12.17 -12.58
C ALA A 108 -6.70 11.53 -12.74
N THR A 109 -5.66 12.34 -12.90
CA THR A 109 -4.28 11.87 -13.09
C THR A 109 -3.62 11.47 -11.78
N TYR A 110 -3.65 12.33 -10.76
CA TYR A 110 -2.92 12.13 -9.50
C TYR A 110 -3.74 11.43 -8.42
N GLY A 111 -5.05 11.61 -8.40
CA GLY A 111 -5.93 11.06 -7.36
C GLY A 111 -5.86 9.52 -7.23
N PRO A 112 -5.99 8.75 -8.32
CA PRO A 112 -5.87 7.30 -8.26
C PRO A 112 -4.50 6.84 -7.75
N VAL A 113 -3.41 7.51 -8.13
CA VAL A 113 -2.05 7.15 -7.74
C VAL A 113 -1.83 7.36 -6.24
N PHE A 114 -2.25 8.50 -5.68
CA PHE A 114 -2.19 8.74 -4.24
C PHE A 114 -3.05 7.74 -3.47
N ARG A 115 -4.28 7.47 -3.94
CA ARG A 115 -5.19 6.50 -3.31
C ARG A 115 -4.61 5.08 -3.32
N ALA A 116 -3.99 4.67 -4.42
CA ALA A 116 -3.33 3.37 -4.52
C ALA A 116 -2.16 3.23 -3.53
N ASN A 117 -1.35 4.29 -3.34
CA ASN A 117 -0.23 4.30 -2.40
C ASN A 117 -0.67 4.44 -0.93
N ALA A 118 -1.82 5.07 -0.66
CA ALA A 118 -2.34 5.29 0.69
C ALA A 118 -2.53 3.99 1.49
N ARG A 119 -2.80 2.86 0.83
CA ARG A 119 -2.92 1.55 1.48
C ARG A 119 -1.67 1.09 2.21
N PHE A 120 -0.50 1.61 1.83
CA PHE A 120 0.78 1.30 2.45
C PHE A 120 1.19 2.29 3.55
N ALA A 121 0.30 3.20 3.94
CA ALA A 121 0.59 4.19 4.97
C ALA A 121 0.82 3.56 6.34
N GLU A 122 1.92 3.90 7.01
CA GLU A 122 2.14 3.54 8.42
C GLU A 122 1.26 4.37 9.36
N LYS A 123 1.03 5.63 9.01
CA LYS A 123 0.25 6.58 9.82
C LYS A 123 -1.12 6.79 9.20
N MET A 124 -2.16 6.61 9.99
CA MET A 124 -3.56 6.83 9.60
C MET A 124 -4.19 7.96 10.44
N PRO A 125 -5.22 8.64 9.96
CA PRO A 125 -5.80 8.55 8.62
C PRO A 125 -4.94 9.23 7.55
N VAL A 126 -5.02 8.75 6.30
CA VAL A 126 -4.37 9.40 5.15
C VAL A 126 -5.31 10.49 4.63
N PRO A 127 -4.86 11.74 4.51
CA PRO A 127 -5.67 12.81 3.93
C PRO A 127 -5.91 12.57 2.44
N GLU A 128 -7.11 12.85 1.98
CA GLU A 128 -7.47 12.76 0.56
C GLU A 128 -6.93 13.96 -0.23
N LEU A 129 -6.71 13.77 -1.53
CA LEU A 129 -6.29 14.85 -2.45
C LEU A 129 -7.33 15.99 -2.51
N GLY A 130 -8.60 15.66 -2.27
CA GLY A 130 -9.71 16.61 -2.40
C GLY A 130 -10.03 16.94 -3.86
N ASP A 131 -10.70 18.08 -4.05
CA ASP A 131 -11.15 18.59 -5.34
C ASP A 131 -10.74 20.06 -5.57
N ALA A 132 -11.27 20.67 -6.65
CA ALA A 132 -10.98 22.06 -7.01
C ALA A 132 -11.45 23.09 -5.98
N ASN A 133 -12.42 22.73 -5.13
CA ASN A 133 -13.02 23.62 -4.12
C ASN A 133 -12.46 23.39 -2.72
N SER A 134 -11.50 22.48 -2.57
CA SER A 134 -10.86 22.20 -1.27
C SER A 134 -10.20 23.45 -0.70
N GLU A 135 -10.33 23.66 0.60
CA GLU A 135 -9.72 24.78 1.31
C GLU A 135 -8.18 24.68 1.29
N GLU A 136 -7.50 25.83 1.31
CA GLU A 136 -6.03 25.91 1.32
C GLU A 136 -5.43 25.06 2.45
N LYS A 137 -6.02 25.09 3.63
CA LYS A 137 -5.58 24.31 4.79
C LYS A 137 -5.61 22.80 4.55
N ASP A 138 -6.63 22.30 3.86
CA ASP A 138 -6.75 20.86 3.58
C ASP A 138 -5.72 20.44 2.53
N VAL A 139 -5.47 21.27 1.53
CA VAL A 139 -4.42 21.07 0.53
C VAL A 139 -3.03 21.09 1.16
N GLU A 140 -2.78 22.02 2.09
CA GLU A 140 -1.52 22.07 2.85
C GLU A 140 -1.33 20.82 3.72
N ASN A 141 -2.37 20.39 4.43
CA ASN A 141 -2.37 19.18 5.24
C ASN A 141 -2.09 17.93 4.40
N PHE A 142 -2.71 17.83 3.22
CA PHE A 142 -2.45 16.75 2.29
C PHE A 142 -0.96 16.69 1.90
N TYR A 143 -0.39 17.78 1.42
CA TYR A 143 1.01 17.80 1.02
C TYR A 143 1.98 17.65 2.20
N ALA A 144 1.65 18.20 3.37
CA ALA A 144 2.47 18.03 4.58
C ALA A 144 2.52 16.57 5.03
N TYR A 145 1.43 15.83 4.90
CA TYR A 145 1.38 14.41 5.18
C TYR A 145 2.25 13.62 4.17
N TRP A 146 2.05 13.83 2.87
CA TRP A 146 2.71 13.06 1.83
C TRP A 146 4.22 13.33 1.71
N VAL A 147 4.69 14.52 2.05
CA VAL A 147 6.13 14.82 2.20
C VAL A 147 6.78 13.99 3.32
N ARG A 148 6.00 13.61 4.33
CA ARG A 148 6.45 12.81 5.48
C ARG A 148 5.87 11.40 5.46
N PHE A 149 5.44 10.95 4.29
CA PHE A 149 4.83 9.63 4.13
C PHE A 149 5.82 8.55 4.52
N GLU A 150 5.35 7.60 5.34
CA GLU A 150 6.08 6.40 5.71
C GLU A 150 5.29 5.19 5.23
N SER A 151 5.89 4.42 4.32
CA SER A 151 5.29 3.19 3.81
C SER A 151 5.66 2.02 4.72
N TRP A 152 4.69 1.16 5.05
CA TRP A 152 4.97 -0.12 5.73
C TRP A 152 5.32 -1.24 4.76
N ARG A 153 5.33 -0.99 3.45
CA ARG A 153 5.68 -1.98 2.42
C ARG A 153 7.04 -2.59 2.72
N ASP A 154 7.11 -3.91 2.67
CA ASP A 154 8.28 -4.72 2.99
C ASP A 154 8.77 -5.42 1.72
N PHE A 155 10.06 -5.38 1.47
CA PHE A 155 10.67 -5.93 0.27
C PHE A 155 11.54 -7.17 0.56
N ASP A 156 11.55 -7.68 1.78
CA ASP A 156 12.39 -8.82 2.17
C ASP A 156 12.05 -10.07 1.36
N LEU A 157 10.77 -10.36 1.13
CA LEU A 157 10.36 -11.52 0.33
C LEU A 157 10.62 -11.32 -1.17
N GLU A 158 10.38 -10.12 -1.70
CA GLU A 158 10.63 -9.79 -3.12
C GLU A 158 12.11 -9.89 -3.47
N THR A 159 13.00 -9.54 -2.55
CA THR A 159 14.45 -9.48 -2.78
C THR A 159 15.19 -10.76 -2.40
N GLN A 160 14.50 -11.78 -1.94
CA GLN A 160 15.08 -13.12 -1.72
C GLN A 160 15.44 -13.80 -3.05
N SER A 161 16.32 -13.14 -3.84
CA SER A 161 16.76 -13.62 -5.15
C SER A 161 17.62 -14.88 -5.09
N LYS A 162 18.06 -15.26 -3.90
CA LYS A 162 18.84 -16.45 -3.65
C LYS A 162 18.26 -17.16 -2.44
N GLU A 163 17.70 -18.31 -2.67
CA GLU A 163 17.21 -19.16 -1.59
C GLU A 163 18.35 -19.52 -0.65
N VAL A 164 18.09 -19.37 0.65
CA VAL A 164 19.02 -19.87 1.68
C VAL A 164 18.74 -21.36 1.81
N HIS A 165 19.53 -22.18 1.14
CA HIS A 165 19.39 -23.64 1.21
C HIS A 165 19.84 -24.16 2.57
N GLU A 166 19.20 -25.23 3.05
CA GLU A 166 19.56 -25.87 4.34
C GLU A 166 21.00 -26.41 4.33
N GLU A 167 21.51 -26.79 3.17
CA GLU A 167 22.86 -27.32 2.96
C GLU A 167 23.98 -26.29 3.05
N MET A 168 23.65 -24.98 3.00
CA MET A 168 24.65 -23.91 3.14
C MET A 168 25.25 -23.89 4.53
N ASP A 169 26.55 -23.59 4.61
CA ASP A 169 27.21 -23.39 5.88
C ASP A 169 26.70 -22.11 6.59
N ARG A 170 27.07 -21.96 7.87
CA ARG A 170 26.63 -20.83 8.70
C ARG A 170 27.13 -19.48 8.19
N TYR A 171 28.32 -19.44 7.60
CA TYR A 171 28.90 -18.22 7.06
C TYR A 171 28.19 -17.79 5.77
N GLU A 172 27.96 -18.73 4.87
CA GLU A 172 27.21 -18.50 3.62
C GLU A 172 25.78 -18.02 3.90
N LYS A 173 25.06 -18.69 4.80
CA LYS A 173 23.71 -18.24 5.23
C LYS A 173 23.70 -16.81 5.75
N ARG A 174 24.72 -16.45 6.55
CA ARG A 174 24.83 -15.09 7.09
C ARG A 174 25.14 -14.06 6.01
N HIS A 175 26.03 -14.42 5.07
CA HIS A 175 26.36 -13.56 3.94
C HIS A 175 25.16 -13.32 3.06
N MET A 176 24.42 -14.37 2.68
CA MET A 176 23.21 -14.27 1.88
C MET A 176 22.13 -13.40 2.53
N LYS A 177 21.84 -13.61 3.81
CA LYS A 177 20.91 -12.75 4.56
C LYS A 177 21.32 -11.29 4.53
N LYS A 178 22.62 -11.00 4.64
CA LYS A 178 23.13 -9.63 4.59
C LYS A 178 22.94 -8.99 3.20
N GLU A 179 23.18 -9.76 2.14
CA GLU A 179 23.00 -9.27 0.77
C GLU A 179 21.50 -9.03 0.47
N ASN A 180 20.62 -9.97 0.84
CA ASN A 180 19.17 -9.79 0.69
C ASN A 180 18.68 -8.56 1.47
N ALA A 181 19.13 -8.36 2.71
CA ALA A 181 18.77 -7.17 3.49
C ALA A 181 19.25 -5.86 2.84
N LYS A 182 20.42 -5.84 2.18
CA LYS A 182 20.88 -4.67 1.42
C LYS A 182 19.98 -4.39 0.21
N LEU A 183 19.56 -5.44 -0.49
CA LEU A 183 18.65 -5.29 -1.64
C LEU A 183 17.29 -4.77 -1.18
N ALA A 184 16.72 -5.32 -0.11
CA ALA A 184 15.47 -4.85 0.47
C ALA A 184 15.55 -3.39 0.92
N ALA A 185 16.64 -3.00 1.58
CA ALA A 185 16.88 -1.62 1.97
C ALA A 185 17.02 -0.67 0.77
N LYS A 186 17.64 -1.14 -0.33
CA LYS A 186 17.71 -0.38 -1.58
C LYS A 186 16.32 -0.18 -2.19
N ARG A 187 15.53 -1.26 -2.32
CA ARG A 187 14.15 -1.18 -2.82
C ARG A 187 13.27 -0.25 -1.97
N LYS A 188 13.43 -0.32 -0.65
CA LYS A 188 12.72 0.59 0.27
C LYS A 188 13.06 2.05 0.03
N ARG A 189 14.32 2.35 -0.25
CA ARG A 189 14.76 3.71 -0.59
C ARG A 189 14.17 4.17 -1.92
N GLU A 190 14.24 3.34 -2.94
CA GLU A 190 13.65 3.60 -4.26
C GLU A 190 12.14 3.88 -4.16
N GLU A 191 11.43 3.12 -3.34
CA GLU A 191 10.01 3.34 -3.03
C GLU A 191 9.78 4.73 -2.43
N MET A 192 10.58 5.13 -1.45
CA MET A 192 10.45 6.45 -0.81
C MET A 192 10.81 7.59 -1.77
N GLU A 193 11.86 7.43 -2.57
CA GLU A 193 12.25 8.39 -3.62
C GLU A 193 11.13 8.55 -4.66
N ARG A 194 10.48 7.46 -5.06
CA ARG A 194 9.33 7.46 -5.95
C ARG A 194 8.16 8.26 -5.38
N ILE A 195 7.84 8.08 -4.10
CA ILE A 195 6.76 8.84 -3.43
C ILE A 195 7.11 10.33 -3.34
N ILE A 196 8.34 10.68 -2.99
CA ILE A 196 8.78 12.08 -2.97
C ILE A 196 8.62 12.70 -4.36
N LEU A 197 9.04 12.01 -5.40
CA LEU A 197 8.91 12.47 -6.77
C LEU A 197 7.43 12.63 -7.20
N LEU A 198 6.55 11.71 -6.78
CA LEU A 198 5.11 11.83 -6.99
C LEU A 198 4.57 13.13 -6.38
N VAL A 199 4.96 13.42 -5.14
CA VAL A 199 4.53 14.64 -4.42
C VAL A 199 5.03 15.90 -5.11
N GLU A 200 6.29 15.93 -5.52
CA GLU A 200 6.89 17.07 -6.23
C GLU A 200 6.17 17.34 -7.55
N ARG A 201 5.92 16.31 -8.34
CA ARG A 201 5.21 16.40 -9.61
C ARG A 201 3.76 16.85 -9.43
N ALA A 202 3.06 16.32 -8.44
CA ALA A 202 1.71 16.73 -8.09
C ALA A 202 1.67 18.21 -7.70
N ARG A 203 2.57 18.67 -6.81
CA ARG A 203 2.65 20.09 -6.40
C ARG A 203 2.90 21.04 -7.57
N ALA A 204 3.76 20.65 -8.53
CA ALA A 204 4.06 21.46 -9.71
C ALA A 204 2.84 21.62 -10.63
N ASN A 205 1.95 20.63 -10.66
CA ASN A 205 0.79 20.58 -11.55
C ASN A 205 -0.55 20.92 -10.86
N ASP A 206 -0.58 21.13 -9.53
CA ASP A 206 -1.81 21.42 -8.78
C ASP A 206 -2.32 22.84 -9.08
N PRO A 207 -3.49 22.98 -9.75
CA PRO A 207 -4.05 24.27 -10.09
C PRO A 207 -4.41 25.12 -8.88
N ARG A 208 -4.77 24.49 -7.75
CA ARG A 208 -5.15 25.20 -6.52
C ARG A 208 -4.00 25.98 -5.93
N LEU A 209 -2.79 25.43 -5.95
CA LEU A 209 -1.60 26.11 -5.42
C LEU A 209 -1.28 27.38 -6.18
N LYS A 210 -1.54 27.42 -7.50
CA LYS A 210 -1.39 28.66 -8.31
C LYS A 210 -2.43 29.71 -7.87
N ILE A 211 -3.69 29.30 -7.71
CA ILE A 211 -4.78 30.19 -7.25
C ILE A 211 -4.47 30.77 -5.87
N PHE A 212 -4.08 29.94 -4.91
CA PHE A 212 -3.74 30.39 -3.54
C PHE A 212 -2.56 31.37 -3.55
N ALA A 213 -1.53 31.08 -4.35
CA ALA A 213 -0.38 31.97 -4.48
C ALA A 213 -0.78 33.34 -5.08
N GLU A 214 -1.69 33.39 -6.04
CA GLU A 214 -2.21 34.62 -6.61
C GLU A 214 -3.07 35.41 -5.60
N GLN A 215 -3.95 34.73 -4.89
CA GLN A 215 -4.77 35.31 -3.83
C GLN A 215 -3.90 35.93 -2.72
N LEU A 216 -2.86 35.21 -2.30
CA LEU A 216 -1.93 35.70 -1.29
C LEU A 216 -1.15 36.95 -1.78
N LYS A 217 -0.74 36.99 -3.05
CA LYS A 217 -0.09 38.17 -3.66
C LYS A 217 -1.05 39.36 -3.69
N ALA A 218 -2.30 39.14 -4.12
CA ALA A 218 -3.32 40.19 -4.17
C ALA A 218 -3.61 40.76 -2.77
N ALA A 219 -3.81 39.90 -1.77
CA ALA A 219 -4.03 40.31 -0.39
C ALA A 219 -2.85 41.11 0.21
N LYS A 220 -1.62 40.71 -0.09
CA LYS A 220 -0.42 41.46 0.33
C LYS A 220 -0.35 42.84 -0.31
N LEU A 221 -0.69 42.92 -1.59
CA LEU A 221 -0.69 44.21 -2.32
C LEU A 221 -1.74 45.17 -1.78
N GLU A 222 -2.95 44.67 -1.52
CA GLU A 222 -4.06 45.45 -0.93
C GLU A 222 -3.71 45.93 0.48
N LYS A 223 -3.13 45.09 1.31
CA LYS A 223 -2.65 45.47 2.64
C LYS A 223 -1.57 46.54 2.60
N ARG A 224 -0.69 46.47 1.60
CA ARG A 224 0.33 47.53 1.36
C ARG A 224 -0.31 48.84 0.96
N ARG A 225 -1.25 48.83 -0.01
CA ARG A 225 -1.99 50.03 -0.43
C ARG A 225 -2.75 50.70 0.69
N SER A 226 -3.47 49.90 1.51
CA SER A 226 -4.20 50.40 2.67
C SER A 226 -3.28 51.08 3.69
N ARG A 227 -2.07 50.52 3.93
CA ARG A 227 -1.06 51.11 4.83
C ARG A 227 -0.46 52.43 4.25
N GLU A 228 -0.26 52.51 2.95
CA GLU A 228 0.22 53.71 2.29
C GLU A 228 -0.84 54.83 2.36
N ASN A 229 -2.09 54.51 2.10
CA ASN A 229 -3.21 55.50 2.22
C ASN A 229 -3.36 56.02 3.64
N LEU A 230 -3.26 55.15 4.68
CA LEU A 230 -3.27 55.56 6.06
C LEU A 230 -2.12 56.45 6.51
N ARG A 231 -0.99 56.41 5.80
CA ARG A 231 0.17 57.30 6.08
C ARG A 231 0.10 58.65 5.38
N GLN A 232 -0.77 58.78 4.36
CA GLN A 232 -0.96 59.99 3.58
C GLN A 232 -2.16 60.80 4.06
N ALA A 233 -3.02 60.21 4.92
CA ALA A 233 -4.12 60.87 5.58
C ALA A 233 -3.71 61.38 6.97
#